data_062d4516318c4e2f5663008b6e2466df
#
_entry.id   062d4516318c4e2f5663008b6e2466df
#
_cell.length_a   1.000
_cell.length_b   1.000
_cell.length_c   1.000
_cell.angle_alpha   90.00
_cell.angle_beta   90.00
_cell.angle_gamma   90.00
#
_symmetry.space_group_name_H-M   'P 1'
#
loop_
_entity.id
_entity.type
_entity.pdbx_description
1 polymer ?
#
loop_
_entity_poly.entity_id
_entity_poly.type
_entity_poly.pdbx_seq_one_letter_code
_entity_poly.pdbx_strand_id
1 'polypeptide(L)' 'MSANEYLKLADDVALEIAEGRLRPGERLPPQRSFAYQRGIAASTATRVYAELLRRGLVVGEVGRGTYVSGQSRRGA' A
#
# COMPACT_ATOMS: atom_id res chain seq x y z
N MET A 1 -9.30 19.44 0.21
CA MET A 1 -8.39 19.49 -0.17
C MET A 1 -7.50 18.43 -0.01
N SER A 2 -6.43 18.58 0.18
CA SER A 2 -5.54 17.52 0.14
C SER A 2 -5.65 16.56 1.27
N ALA A 3 -6.52 16.79 2.19
CA ALA A 3 -6.71 15.85 3.28
C ALA A 3 -7.08 14.46 2.80
N ASN A 4 -7.67 14.35 1.61
CA ASN A 4 -8.07 13.06 1.10
C ASN A 4 -7.11 12.51 0.06
N GLU A 5 -6.01 13.17 -0.15
CA GLU A 5 -5.07 12.72 -1.17
C GLU A 5 -4.55 11.32 -0.88
N TYR A 6 -4.27 11.03 0.39
CA TYR A 6 -3.74 9.72 0.71
C TYR A 6 -4.77 8.62 0.45
N LEU A 7 -6.06 8.95 0.57
CA LEU A 7 -7.10 7.96 0.29
C LEU A 7 -7.14 7.63 -1.19
N LYS A 8 -6.95 8.62 -2.04
CA LYS A 8 -6.91 8.37 -3.47
C LYS A 8 -5.72 7.52 -3.84
N LEU A 9 -4.57 7.79 -3.23
CA LEU A 9 -3.39 7.00 -3.50
C LEU A 9 -3.56 5.58 -3.00
N ALA A 10 -4.20 5.42 -1.84
CA ALA A 10 -4.47 4.07 -1.34
C ALA A 10 -5.42 3.35 -2.28
N ASP A 11 -6.41 4.06 -2.83
CA ASP A 11 -7.33 3.45 -3.80
C ASP A 11 -6.58 3.00 -5.05
N ASP A 12 -5.60 3.79 -5.51
CA ASP A 12 -4.82 3.42 -6.67
C ASP A 12 -4.05 2.13 -6.42
N VAL A 13 -3.43 2.01 -5.26
CA VAL A 13 -2.69 0.81 -4.93
C VAL A 13 -3.65 -0.37 -4.77
N ALA A 14 -4.80 -0.14 -4.15
CA ALA A 14 -5.79 -1.19 -4.00
C ALA A 14 -6.23 -1.70 -5.36
N LEU A 15 -6.37 -0.81 -6.33
CA LEU A 15 -6.75 -1.21 -7.67
C LEU A 15 -5.66 -2.04 -8.32
N GLU A 16 -4.40 -1.67 -8.13
CA GLU A 16 -3.29 -2.43 -8.68
C GLU A 16 -3.29 -3.85 -8.11
N ILE A 17 -3.60 -3.98 -6.83
CA ILE A 17 -3.68 -5.30 -6.21
C ILE A 17 -4.85 -6.08 -6.81
N ALA A 18 -5.99 -5.42 -6.96
CA ALA A 18 -7.17 -6.08 -7.50
C ALA A 18 -6.97 -6.51 -8.94
N GLU A 19 -6.19 -5.75 -9.70
CA GLU A 19 -5.95 -6.07 -11.09
C GLU A 19 -4.81 -7.06 -11.29
N GLY A 20 -4.14 -7.44 -10.23
CA GLY A 20 -3.06 -8.39 -10.34
C GLY A 20 -1.71 -7.81 -10.66
N ARG A 21 -1.60 -6.48 -10.71
CA ARG A 21 -0.31 -5.86 -10.96
C ARG A 21 0.61 -6.01 -9.77
N LEU A 22 0.02 -5.97 -8.57
CA LEU A 22 0.76 -6.25 -7.35
C LEU A 22 0.23 -7.57 -6.84
N ARG A 23 1.08 -8.57 -6.83
CA ARG A 23 0.65 -9.91 -6.50
C ARG A 23 0.71 -10.18 -5.02
N PRO A 24 -0.07 -11.14 -4.54
CA PRO A 24 0.02 -11.52 -3.13
C PRO A 24 1.46 -11.90 -2.77
N GLY A 25 1.93 -11.42 -1.64
CA GLY A 25 3.28 -11.68 -1.20
C GLY A 25 4.33 -10.76 -1.78
N GLU A 26 3.94 -9.93 -2.73
CA GLU A 26 4.90 -9.03 -3.35
C GLU A 26 5.24 -7.90 -2.40
N ARG A 27 6.49 -7.48 -2.38
CA ARG A 27 6.92 -6.43 -1.49
C ARG A 27 6.64 -5.07 -2.11
N LEU A 28 6.07 -4.17 -1.29
CA LEU A 28 5.88 -2.81 -1.72
C LEU A 28 7.19 -2.04 -1.55
N PRO A 29 7.41 -0.99 -2.33
CA PRO A 29 8.62 -0.18 -2.14
C PRO A 29 8.62 0.44 -0.75
N PRO A 30 9.79 0.79 -0.23
CA PRO A 30 9.83 1.53 1.03
C PRO A 30 9.04 2.82 0.90
N GLN A 31 8.49 3.28 2.02
CA GLN A 31 7.65 4.49 1.99
C GLN A 31 8.34 5.66 1.32
N ARG A 32 9.63 5.82 1.59
CA ARG A 32 10.38 6.92 1.01
C ARG A 32 10.42 6.83 -0.51
N SER A 33 10.66 5.63 -1.03
CA SER A 33 10.69 5.43 -2.46
C SER A 33 9.32 5.66 -3.08
N PHE A 34 8.28 5.16 -2.40
CA PHE A 34 6.92 5.37 -2.86
C PHE A 34 6.60 6.86 -2.93
N ALA A 35 6.98 7.60 -1.89
CA ALA A 35 6.72 9.04 -1.85
C ALA A 35 7.44 9.73 -3.02
N TYR A 36 8.67 9.33 -3.28
CA TYR A 36 9.41 9.92 -4.36
C TYR A 36 8.78 9.62 -5.72
N GLN A 37 8.39 8.37 -5.92
CA GLN A 37 7.78 7.95 -7.17
C GLN A 37 6.47 8.65 -7.43
N ARG A 38 5.72 8.93 -6.40
CA ARG A 38 4.41 9.55 -6.55
C ARG A 38 4.45 11.06 -6.40
N GLY A 39 5.61 11.62 -6.09
CA GLY A 39 5.72 13.07 -5.93
C GLY A 39 4.96 13.59 -4.72
N ILE A 40 4.94 12.86 -3.63
CA ILE A 40 4.21 13.24 -2.43
C ILE A 40 5.17 13.31 -1.25
N ALA A 41 4.70 13.91 -0.16
CA ALA A 41 5.49 14.00 1.04
C ALA A 41 5.62 12.64 1.70
N ALA A 42 6.69 12.44 2.43
CA ALA A 42 6.91 11.18 3.15
C ALA A 42 5.77 10.92 4.14
N SER A 43 5.27 11.98 4.78
CA SER A 43 4.18 11.79 5.74
C SER A 43 2.90 11.32 5.03
N THR A 44 2.69 11.74 3.80
CA THR A 44 1.54 11.27 3.04
C THR A 44 1.71 9.80 2.70
N ALA A 45 2.92 9.39 2.33
CA ALA A 45 3.18 7.98 2.04
C ALA A 45 2.93 7.13 3.28
N THR A 46 3.31 7.64 4.46
CA THR A 46 3.05 6.91 5.69
C THR A 46 1.55 6.70 5.88
N ARG A 47 0.75 7.71 5.57
CA ARG A 47 -0.70 7.58 5.69
C ARG A 47 -1.27 6.60 4.68
N VAL A 48 -0.73 6.60 3.45
CA VAL A 48 -1.19 5.66 2.43
C VAL A 48 -0.95 4.22 2.91
N TYR A 49 0.25 3.95 3.42
CA TYR A 49 0.57 2.60 3.88
C TYR A 49 -0.28 2.21 5.08
N ALA A 50 -0.52 3.15 5.99
CA ALA A 50 -1.37 2.87 7.15
C ALA A 50 -2.79 2.55 6.70
N GLU A 51 -3.28 3.24 5.68
CA GLU A 51 -4.62 2.97 5.18
C GLU A 51 -4.69 1.59 4.53
N LEU A 52 -3.65 1.20 3.79
CA LEU A 52 -3.62 -0.11 3.17
C LEU A 52 -3.58 -1.21 4.24
N LEU A 53 -2.85 -0.98 5.31
CA LEU A 53 -2.83 -1.92 6.43
C LEU A 53 -4.21 -2.02 7.07
N ARG A 54 -4.87 -0.90 7.25
CA ARG A 54 -6.19 -0.89 7.84
C ARG A 54 -7.19 -1.66 7.00
N ARG A 55 -7.04 -1.60 5.69
CA ARG A 55 -7.93 -2.31 4.78
C ARG A 55 -7.61 -3.79 4.67
N GLY A 56 -6.47 -4.21 5.22
CA GLY A 56 -6.07 -5.60 5.14
C GLY A 56 -5.47 -5.98 3.81
N LEU A 57 -5.10 -4.99 3.00
CA LEU A 57 -4.54 -5.28 1.68
C LEU A 57 -3.06 -5.55 1.74
N VAL A 58 -2.38 -5.10 2.77
CA VAL A 58 -0.96 -5.33 2.94
C VAL A 58 -0.68 -5.70 4.39
N VAL A 59 0.49 -6.27 4.63
CA VAL A 59 0.93 -6.60 5.97
C VAL A 59 2.33 -6.02 6.15
N GLY A 60 2.62 -5.55 7.35
CA GLY A 60 3.94 -5.01 7.66
C GLY A 60 4.74 -6.04 8.42
N GLU A 61 6.02 -6.18 8.06
CA GLU A 61 6.90 -7.08 8.76
C GLU A 61 8.07 -6.29 9.30
N VAL A 62 8.25 -6.36 10.59
CA VAL A 62 9.31 -5.60 11.24
C VAL A 62 10.65 -5.99 10.65
N GLY A 63 11.42 -4.99 10.24
CA GLY A 63 12.73 -5.23 9.68
C GLY A 63 12.74 -5.70 8.25
N ARG A 64 11.57 -5.98 7.67
CA ARG A 64 11.54 -6.47 6.30
C ARG A 64 10.80 -5.58 5.33
N GLY A 65 9.75 -4.91 5.78
CA GLY A 65 9.00 -4.01 4.92
C GLY A 65 7.53 -4.37 4.88
N THR A 66 6.87 -3.89 3.86
CA THR A 66 5.44 -4.07 3.69
C THR A 66 5.19 -4.94 2.48
N TYR A 67 4.32 -5.92 2.64
CA TYR A 67 4.06 -6.89 1.59
C TYR A 67 2.56 -6.96 1.31
N VAL A 68 2.21 -7.26 0.08
CA VAL A 68 0.81 -7.45 -0.29
C VAL A 68 0.29 -8.68 0.45
N SER A 69 -0.89 -8.54 1.04
CA SER A 69 -1.48 -9.62 1.81
C SER A 69 -1.70 -10.81 0.91
N GLY A 70 -1.31 -11.95 1.36
CA GLY A 70 -1.34 -13.13 0.53
C GLY A 70 -2.50 -14.02 0.72
N GLN A 71 -3.26 -13.86 1.78
CA GLN A 71 -4.29 -14.77 1.95
C GLN A 71 -5.54 -14.36 1.61
N SER A 72 -5.70 -13.46 0.95
CA SER A 72 -7.01 -13.17 0.63
C SER A 72 -7.66 -14.27 -0.01
N ARG A 73 -7.45 -14.78 -0.21
CA ARG A 73 -8.20 -15.49 -0.74
C ARG A 73 -8.65 -16.48 -0.40
N ARG A 74 -8.81 -16.62 -0.12
CA ARG A 74 -9.23 -17.45 0.21
C ARG A 74 -9.99 -17.85 0.50
N GLY A 75 -9.97 -17.62 0.45
CA GLY A 75 -10.62 -17.89 0.91
C GLY A 75 -11.34 -18.52 0.78
N ALA A 76 -11.39 -18.62 0.60
CA ALA A 76 -11.93 -19.08 0.64
C ALA A 76 -12.04 -19.46 0.57
#